data_9285b31c432c5c87d1cde0ff1f243c3c
#
_entry.id   9285b31c432c5c87d1cde0ff1f243c3c
#
_cell.length_a   1.000
_cell.length_b   1.000
_cell.length_c   1.000
_cell.angle_alpha   90.00
_cell.angle_beta   90.00
_cell.angle_gamma   90.00
#
_symmetry.space_group_name_H-M   'P 1'
#
loop_
_entity.id
_entity.type
_entity.pdbx_description
1 polymer ?
#
loop_
_entity_poly.entity_id
_entity_poly.type
_entity_poly.pdbx_seq_one_letter_code
_entity_poly.pdbx_strand_id
1 'polypeptide(L)'
;YVESRLKDVSDEGALYMLPSLYNCYGITYNKTLLEKHGWKLPTSFTELEELADKAKEAGVTLCMAQIQYPGSAFQYICNIADAGFLGTMSGKQWQKDYLSGKANVSDTEGMMDSMEYIQKWKNLGMLDCSNSDPVDDSKTREAFIKGNSLFLLGPQNGIMESEDTTDKFGLMPYLSEDGSKNVFILNVNRFYGLNKK
;
A
#
# COMPACT_ATOMS: atom_id res chain seq x y z
N TYR A 1 1.82 17.24 -16.64
CA TYR A 1 2.62 16.02 -16.51
C TYR A 1 3.76 16.27 -15.54
N VAL A 2 4.02 15.30 -14.65
CA VAL A 2 5.17 15.37 -13.76
C VAL A 2 6.41 14.98 -14.58
N GLU A 3 7.30 15.93 -14.81
CA GLU A 3 8.47 15.78 -15.69
C GLU A 3 9.34 14.55 -15.33
N SER A 4 9.43 14.24 -14.03
CA SER A 4 10.14 13.06 -13.55
C SER A 4 9.57 11.72 -14.09
N ARG A 5 8.29 11.69 -14.46
CA ARG A 5 7.62 10.47 -14.97
C ARG A 5 7.72 10.31 -16.49
N LEU A 6 8.03 11.38 -17.20
CA LEU A 6 8.33 11.29 -18.63
C LEU A 6 9.64 10.53 -18.89
N LYS A 7 10.56 10.53 -17.93
CA LYS A 7 11.80 9.75 -18.00
C LYS A 7 11.58 8.24 -18.02
N ASP A 8 10.51 7.78 -17.36
CA ASP A 8 10.18 6.35 -17.29
C ASP A 8 9.69 5.79 -18.64
N VAL A 9 9.31 6.65 -19.57
CA VAL A 9 8.74 6.32 -20.89
C VAL A 9 9.53 6.92 -22.06
N SER A 10 10.72 7.42 -21.77
CA SER A 10 11.65 7.99 -22.75
C SER A 10 12.94 7.18 -22.80
N ASP A 11 13.51 7.07 -23.99
CA ASP A 11 14.84 6.53 -24.19
C ASP A 11 15.60 7.42 -25.17
N GLU A 12 16.86 7.72 -24.85
CA GLU A 12 17.73 8.62 -25.64
C GLU A 12 17.06 9.97 -26.02
N GLY A 13 16.17 10.48 -25.16
CA GLY A 13 15.44 11.72 -25.37
C GLY A 13 14.18 11.59 -26.25
N ALA A 14 13.87 10.41 -26.74
CA ALA A 14 12.63 10.14 -27.48
C ALA A 14 11.53 9.66 -26.53
N LEU A 15 10.35 10.24 -26.64
CA LEU A 15 9.17 9.85 -25.86
C LEU A 15 8.39 8.78 -26.63
N TYR A 16 8.36 7.55 -26.11
CA TYR A 16 7.69 6.42 -26.74
C TYR A 16 6.25 6.23 -26.31
N MET A 17 5.92 6.67 -25.10
CA MET A 17 4.59 6.54 -24.54
C MET A 17 4.20 7.80 -23.76
N LEU A 18 2.90 8.06 -23.68
CA LEU A 18 2.35 9.14 -22.87
C LEU A 18 1.67 8.56 -21.63
N PRO A 19 2.17 8.84 -20.42
CA PRO A 19 1.49 8.41 -19.21
C PRO A 19 0.16 9.16 -19.04
N SER A 20 -0.94 8.45 -18.78
CA SER A 20 -2.27 9.07 -18.72
C SER A 20 -2.97 8.95 -17.38
N LEU A 21 -2.84 7.84 -16.70
CA LEU A 21 -3.52 7.59 -15.44
C LEU A 21 -2.51 7.22 -14.37
N TYR A 22 -2.62 7.89 -13.22
CA TYR A 22 -1.82 7.60 -12.04
C TYR A 22 -2.71 6.97 -10.97
N ASN A 23 -2.22 5.90 -10.35
CA ASN A 23 -2.80 5.36 -9.13
C ASN A 23 -1.98 5.85 -7.94
N CYS A 24 -2.68 6.32 -6.92
CA CYS A 24 -2.11 6.59 -5.62
C CYS A 24 -2.41 5.40 -4.71
N TYR A 25 -1.39 4.66 -4.31
CA TYR A 25 -1.54 3.55 -3.37
C TYR A 25 -1.27 4.03 -1.96
N GLY A 26 -2.15 3.66 -1.08
CA GLY A 26 -2.11 3.82 0.36
C GLY A 26 -3.00 2.76 0.99
N ILE A 27 -3.34 2.95 2.24
CA ILE A 27 -4.22 2.06 2.99
C ILE A 27 -5.57 2.74 3.13
N THR A 28 -6.62 2.12 2.60
CA THR A 28 -7.98 2.63 2.78
C THR A 28 -8.43 2.36 4.21
N TYR A 29 -9.07 3.34 4.86
CA TYR A 29 -9.60 3.18 6.21
C TYR A 29 -11.05 3.61 6.31
N ASN A 30 -11.80 3.00 7.24
CA ASN A 30 -13.17 3.38 7.57
C ASN A 30 -13.14 4.46 8.66
N LYS A 31 -13.39 5.71 8.25
CA LYS A 31 -13.40 6.86 9.13
C LYS A 31 -14.55 6.79 10.15
N THR A 32 -15.73 6.39 9.69
CA THR A 32 -16.92 6.27 10.56
C THR A 32 -16.69 5.25 11.67
N LEU A 33 -16.05 4.12 11.35
CA LEU A 33 -15.75 3.09 12.34
C LEU A 33 -14.73 3.57 13.39
N LEU A 34 -13.69 4.32 12.97
CA LEU A 34 -12.76 4.97 13.91
C LEU A 34 -13.47 5.95 14.84
N GLU A 35 -14.30 6.83 14.28
CA GLU A 35 -15.06 7.83 15.03
C GLU A 35 -16.04 7.18 16.01
N LYS A 36 -16.73 6.11 15.61
CA LYS A 36 -17.66 5.33 16.46
C LYS A 36 -17.00 4.79 17.72
N HIS A 37 -15.75 4.37 17.63
CA HIS A 37 -14.98 3.86 18.76
C HIS A 37 -14.17 4.94 19.49
N GLY A 38 -14.19 6.18 19.03
CA GLY A 38 -13.38 7.26 19.59
C GLY A 38 -11.87 7.08 19.32
N TRP A 39 -11.52 6.31 18.30
CA TRP A 39 -10.11 6.06 17.93
C TRP A 39 -9.58 7.09 16.96
N LYS A 40 -8.29 7.37 17.05
CA LYS A 40 -7.59 8.26 16.13
C LYS A 40 -6.97 7.47 14.99
N LEU A 41 -6.88 8.10 13.82
CA LEU A 41 -6.11 7.56 12.70
C LEU A 41 -4.62 7.56 13.07
N PRO A 42 -3.91 6.42 12.96
CA PRO A 42 -2.49 6.36 13.28
C PRO A 42 -1.65 7.12 12.27
N THR A 43 -0.61 7.79 12.76
CA THR A 43 0.37 8.55 11.98
C THR A 43 1.77 7.93 12.00
N SER A 44 1.97 6.89 12.80
CA SER A 44 3.18 6.07 12.88
C SER A 44 2.82 4.60 13.04
N PHE A 45 3.79 3.71 12.80
CA PHE A 45 3.58 2.28 13.02
C PHE A 45 3.33 1.98 14.51
N THR A 46 4.00 2.68 15.42
CA THR A 46 3.76 2.54 16.87
C THR A 46 2.31 2.87 17.24
N GLU A 47 1.74 3.94 16.70
CA GLU A 47 0.32 4.26 16.92
C GLU A 47 -0.62 3.24 16.28
N LEU A 48 -0.19 2.60 15.17
CA LEU A 48 -0.96 1.51 14.55
C LEU A 48 -0.95 0.26 15.43
N GLU A 49 0.15 -0.05 16.10
CA GLU A 49 0.22 -1.15 17.08
C GLU A 49 -0.77 -0.92 18.23
N GLU A 50 -0.78 0.28 18.81
CA GLU A 50 -1.75 0.63 19.86
C GLU A 50 -3.21 0.52 19.38
N LEU A 51 -3.48 0.92 18.13
CA LEU A 51 -4.82 0.80 17.55
C LEU A 51 -5.20 -0.66 17.31
N ALA A 52 -4.27 -1.50 16.88
CA ALA A 52 -4.50 -2.92 16.66
C ALA A 52 -4.90 -3.64 17.97
N ASP A 53 -4.25 -3.32 19.08
CA ASP A 53 -4.62 -3.86 20.38
C ASP A 53 -6.04 -3.44 20.77
N LYS A 54 -6.40 -2.17 20.62
CA LYS A 54 -7.76 -1.66 20.87
C LYS A 54 -8.81 -2.34 19.98
N ALA A 55 -8.49 -2.53 18.69
CA ALA A 55 -9.38 -3.21 17.75
C ALA A 55 -9.62 -4.67 18.15
N LYS A 56 -8.56 -5.36 18.55
CA LYS A 56 -8.62 -6.74 19.04
C LYS A 56 -9.47 -6.86 20.30
N GLU A 57 -9.29 -5.98 21.28
CA GLU A 57 -10.09 -5.94 22.52
C GLU A 57 -11.58 -5.67 22.23
N ALA A 58 -11.87 -4.84 21.22
CA ALA A 58 -13.23 -4.52 20.81
C ALA A 58 -13.85 -5.56 19.86
N GLY A 59 -13.11 -6.61 19.45
CA GLY A 59 -13.56 -7.61 18.49
C GLY A 59 -13.72 -7.06 17.06
N VAL A 60 -12.99 -6.01 16.72
CA VAL A 60 -13.02 -5.37 15.40
C VAL A 60 -11.86 -5.91 14.54
N THR A 61 -12.17 -6.38 13.34
CA THR A 61 -11.14 -6.81 12.39
C THR A 61 -10.26 -5.62 12.00
N LEU A 62 -8.95 -5.77 12.15
CA LEU A 62 -8.01 -4.69 11.86
C LEU A 62 -7.94 -4.40 10.36
N CYS A 63 -7.69 -5.41 9.55
CA CYS A 63 -7.50 -5.24 8.12
C CYS A 63 -8.07 -6.40 7.31
N MET A 64 -8.55 -6.08 6.12
CA MET A 64 -8.84 -7.02 5.04
C MET A 64 -7.98 -6.68 3.83
N ALA A 65 -7.73 -7.64 2.94
CA ALA A 65 -6.93 -7.42 1.74
C ALA A 65 -7.59 -8.00 0.50
N GLN A 66 -7.57 -7.27 -0.59
CA GLN A 66 -8.00 -7.77 -1.90
C GLN A 66 -6.87 -8.60 -2.50
N ILE A 67 -7.06 -9.92 -2.58
CA ILE A 67 -6.02 -10.90 -2.90
C ILE A 67 -6.39 -11.88 -4.03
N GLN A 68 -7.47 -11.62 -4.74
CA GLN A 68 -7.91 -12.46 -5.86
C GLN A 68 -6.80 -12.71 -6.89
N TYR A 69 -5.96 -11.71 -7.12
CA TYR A 69 -4.83 -11.86 -8.03
C TYR A 69 -3.55 -12.18 -7.25
N PRO A 70 -2.79 -13.21 -7.63
CA PRO A 70 -1.57 -13.63 -6.92
C PRO A 70 -0.53 -12.50 -6.72
N GLY A 71 -0.50 -11.52 -7.64
CA GLY A 71 0.38 -10.35 -7.52
C GLY A 71 -0.04 -9.31 -6.49
N SER A 72 -1.29 -9.32 -6.02
CA SER A 72 -1.79 -8.30 -5.10
C SER A 72 -1.09 -8.34 -3.74
N ALA A 73 -0.97 -9.51 -3.14
CA ALA A 73 -0.26 -9.67 -1.86
C ALA A 73 1.21 -9.23 -1.97
N PHE A 74 1.87 -9.58 -3.07
CA PHE A 74 3.24 -9.15 -3.35
C PHE A 74 3.34 -7.63 -3.49
N GLN A 75 2.36 -6.98 -4.14
CA GLN A 75 2.31 -5.51 -4.25
C GLN A 75 2.25 -4.84 -2.88
N TYR A 76 1.45 -5.36 -1.94
CA TYR A 76 1.36 -4.79 -0.59
C TYR A 76 2.70 -4.92 0.16
N ILE A 77 3.37 -6.07 0.04
CA ILE A 77 4.71 -6.28 0.59
C ILE A 77 5.71 -5.28 0.02
N CYS A 78 5.72 -5.07 -1.29
CA CYS A 78 6.58 -4.08 -1.95
C CYS A 78 6.30 -2.66 -1.45
N ASN A 79 5.02 -2.28 -1.29
CA ASN A 79 4.65 -0.96 -0.80
C ASN A 79 5.13 -0.72 0.65
N ILE A 80 5.09 -1.74 1.50
CA ILE A 80 5.62 -1.68 2.87
C ILE A 80 7.16 -1.57 2.84
N ALA A 81 7.82 -2.33 1.98
CA ALA A 81 9.27 -2.24 1.79
C ALA A 81 9.72 -0.86 1.27
N ASP A 82 8.93 -0.24 0.38
CA ASP A 82 9.17 1.12 -0.08
C ASP A 82 9.04 2.15 1.06
N ALA A 83 8.07 1.98 1.95
CA ALA A 83 7.93 2.83 3.14
C ALA A 83 9.12 2.67 4.11
N GLY A 84 9.72 1.48 4.17
CA GLY A 84 10.91 1.20 4.96
C GLY A 84 12.19 1.70 4.28
N PHE A 85 12.81 0.82 3.49
CA PHE A 85 14.14 1.03 2.92
C PHE A 85 14.14 1.36 1.42
N LEU A 86 13.40 0.61 0.60
CA LEU A 86 13.53 0.66 -0.86
C LEU A 86 13.18 2.02 -1.47
N GLY A 87 12.26 2.77 -0.87
CA GLY A 87 11.88 4.11 -1.31
C GLY A 87 12.90 5.21 -0.93
N THR A 88 13.88 4.92 -0.08
CA THR A 88 14.94 5.87 0.31
C THR A 88 15.99 6.05 -0.78
N MET A 89 16.83 7.08 -0.66
CA MET A 89 17.97 7.28 -1.58
C MET A 89 18.95 6.09 -1.53
N SER A 90 19.22 5.58 -0.34
CA SER A 90 20.08 4.40 -0.13
C SER A 90 19.46 3.15 -0.75
N GLY A 91 18.15 2.94 -0.59
CA GLY A 91 17.43 1.83 -1.19
C GLY A 91 17.43 1.87 -2.72
N LYS A 92 17.25 3.04 -3.31
CA LYS A 92 17.36 3.23 -4.78
C LYS A 92 18.76 2.98 -5.31
N GLN A 93 19.79 3.35 -4.57
CA GLN A 93 21.16 3.02 -4.94
C GLN A 93 21.41 1.52 -4.82
N TRP A 94 20.94 0.91 -3.72
CA TRP A 94 21.02 -0.53 -3.50
C TRP A 94 20.33 -1.32 -4.64
N GLN A 95 19.15 -0.89 -5.11
CA GLN A 95 18.47 -1.54 -6.25
C GLN A 95 19.36 -1.55 -7.51
N LYS A 96 20.05 -0.45 -7.80
CA LYS A 96 20.99 -0.37 -8.95
C LYS A 96 22.17 -1.32 -8.77
N ASP A 97 22.71 -1.38 -7.57
CA ASP A 97 23.85 -2.23 -7.25
C ASP A 97 23.46 -3.72 -7.27
N TYR A 98 22.27 -4.04 -6.80
CA TYR A 98 21.70 -5.39 -6.89
C TYR A 98 21.50 -5.84 -8.35
N LEU A 99 20.87 -5.00 -9.17
CA LEU A 99 20.64 -5.29 -10.60
C LEU A 99 21.96 -5.42 -11.40
N SER A 100 23.03 -4.76 -10.95
CA SER A 100 24.37 -4.88 -11.56
C SER A 100 25.23 -5.99 -10.95
N GLY A 101 24.69 -6.77 -9.99
CA GLY A 101 25.40 -7.86 -9.30
C GLY A 101 26.44 -7.40 -8.27
N LYS A 102 26.40 -6.12 -7.86
CA LYS A 102 27.32 -5.55 -6.86
C LYS A 102 26.80 -5.66 -5.43
N ALA A 103 25.50 -5.87 -5.23
CA ALA A 103 24.88 -6.04 -3.94
C ALA A 103 24.12 -7.35 -3.84
N ASN A 104 24.00 -7.87 -2.62
CA ASN A 104 23.27 -9.09 -2.29
C ASN A 104 22.22 -8.75 -1.22
N VAL A 105 21.06 -9.40 -1.26
CA VAL A 105 19.97 -9.20 -0.29
C VAL A 105 20.44 -9.50 1.13
N SER A 106 21.17 -10.58 1.32
CA SER A 106 21.64 -11.03 2.65
C SER A 106 22.74 -10.16 3.27
N ASP A 107 23.43 -9.35 2.45
CA ASP A 107 24.58 -8.56 2.89
C ASP A 107 24.22 -7.09 3.15
N THR A 108 22.94 -6.72 2.97
CA THR A 108 22.49 -5.34 3.09
C THR A 108 21.61 -5.16 4.31
N GLU A 109 22.13 -4.47 5.32
CA GLU A 109 21.45 -4.19 6.58
C GLU A 109 20.06 -3.57 6.35
N GLY A 110 19.96 -2.50 5.56
CA GLY A 110 18.67 -1.85 5.29
C GLY A 110 17.64 -2.73 4.59
N MET A 111 18.08 -3.73 3.80
CA MET A 111 17.17 -4.71 3.20
C MET A 111 16.66 -5.71 4.24
N MET A 112 17.53 -6.15 5.15
CA MET A 112 17.13 -7.00 6.28
C MET A 112 16.15 -6.25 7.20
N ASP A 113 16.43 -5.00 7.55
CA ASP A 113 15.52 -4.14 8.31
C ASP A 113 14.14 -4.02 7.64
N SER A 114 14.10 -3.90 6.30
CA SER A 114 12.84 -3.90 5.54
C SER A 114 12.08 -5.22 5.67
N MET A 115 12.77 -6.35 5.64
CA MET A 115 12.16 -7.67 5.83
C MET A 115 11.57 -7.82 7.24
N GLU A 116 12.31 -7.37 8.26
CA GLU A 116 11.84 -7.35 9.64
C GLU A 116 10.62 -6.42 9.80
N TYR A 117 10.64 -5.29 9.12
CA TYR A 117 9.50 -4.35 9.13
C TYR A 117 8.25 -4.95 8.49
N ILE A 118 8.38 -5.64 7.35
CA ILE A 118 7.30 -6.42 6.73
C ILE A 118 6.75 -7.47 7.71
N GLN A 119 7.65 -8.15 8.43
CA GLN A 119 7.25 -9.15 9.42
C GLN A 119 6.46 -8.52 10.59
N LYS A 120 6.81 -7.31 11.04
CA LYS A 120 6.02 -6.55 12.03
C LYS A 120 4.60 -6.29 11.53
N TRP A 121 4.43 -5.83 10.29
CA TRP A 121 3.11 -5.60 9.67
C TRP A 121 2.27 -6.89 9.60
N LYS A 122 2.92 -8.00 9.26
CA LYS A 122 2.26 -9.31 9.25
C LYS A 122 1.82 -9.74 10.64
N ASN A 123 2.70 -9.61 11.63
CA ASN A 123 2.41 -10.01 13.00
C ASN A 123 1.29 -9.17 13.62
N LEU A 124 1.17 -7.91 13.21
CA LEU A 124 0.10 -7.02 13.63
C LEU A 124 -1.27 -7.38 13.05
N GLY A 125 -1.32 -8.19 12.00
CA GLY A 125 -2.56 -8.57 11.31
C GLY A 125 -2.92 -7.68 10.11
N MET A 126 -2.05 -6.73 9.72
CA MET A 126 -2.27 -5.89 8.54
C MET A 126 -2.13 -6.67 7.22
N LEU A 127 -1.43 -7.79 7.23
CA LEU A 127 -1.29 -8.72 6.11
C LEU A 127 -2.05 -10.04 6.36
N ASP A 128 -3.00 -10.05 7.31
CA ASP A 128 -3.86 -11.21 7.54
C ASP A 128 -4.96 -11.24 6.48
N CYS A 129 -4.93 -12.25 5.63
CA CYS A 129 -5.89 -12.46 4.56
C CYS A 129 -7.01 -13.44 4.95
N SER A 130 -7.06 -13.90 6.19
CA SER A 130 -8.05 -14.90 6.66
C SER A 130 -9.50 -14.42 6.56
N ASN A 131 -9.70 -13.10 6.67
CA ASN A 131 -11.02 -12.46 6.56
C ASN A 131 -11.34 -11.97 5.13
N SER A 132 -10.50 -12.31 4.15
CA SER A 132 -10.63 -11.89 2.76
C SER A 132 -11.11 -13.04 1.88
N ASP A 133 -11.90 -12.74 0.86
CA ASP A 133 -12.26 -13.77 -0.14
C ASP A 133 -11.07 -13.96 -1.11
N PRO A 134 -10.49 -15.16 -1.20
CA PRO A 134 -9.32 -15.38 -2.06
C PRO A 134 -9.65 -15.49 -3.55
N VAL A 135 -10.94 -15.51 -3.90
CA VAL A 135 -11.42 -15.74 -5.28
C VAL A 135 -12.13 -14.50 -5.83
N ASP A 136 -12.71 -13.69 -4.95
CA ASP A 136 -13.55 -12.56 -5.34
C ASP A 136 -13.28 -11.31 -4.48
N ASP A 137 -12.44 -10.43 -5.00
CA ASP A 137 -12.12 -9.15 -4.36
C ASP A 137 -13.34 -8.24 -4.15
N SER A 138 -14.43 -8.43 -4.93
CA SER A 138 -15.65 -7.64 -4.74
C SER A 138 -16.35 -7.98 -3.43
N LYS A 139 -16.32 -9.23 -3.00
CA LYS A 139 -16.87 -9.63 -1.69
C LYS A 139 -16.07 -9.07 -0.53
N THR A 140 -14.74 -9.08 -0.63
CA THR A 140 -13.86 -8.43 0.35
C THR A 140 -14.16 -6.94 0.44
N ARG A 141 -14.29 -6.26 -0.69
CA ARG A 141 -14.65 -4.84 -0.75
C ARG A 141 -16.03 -4.56 -0.15
N GLU A 142 -17.04 -5.35 -0.50
CA GLU A 142 -18.40 -5.21 0.07
C GLU A 142 -18.39 -5.41 1.59
N ALA A 143 -17.65 -6.39 2.11
CA ALA A 143 -17.50 -6.61 3.54
C ALA A 143 -16.86 -5.40 4.23
N PHE A 144 -15.82 -4.81 3.63
CA PHE A 144 -15.21 -3.59 4.14
C PHE A 144 -16.18 -2.39 4.12
N ILE A 145 -16.92 -2.18 3.02
CA ILE A 145 -17.93 -1.11 2.89
C ILE A 145 -19.04 -1.25 3.95
N LYS A 146 -19.37 -2.47 4.35
CA LYS A 146 -20.33 -2.77 5.44
C LYS A 146 -19.75 -2.60 6.84
N GLY A 147 -18.53 -2.13 6.98
CA GLY A 147 -17.89 -1.83 8.26
C GLY A 147 -17.28 -3.05 8.98
N ASN A 148 -16.94 -4.12 8.25
CA ASN A 148 -16.41 -5.34 8.85
C ASN A 148 -14.91 -5.23 9.22
N SER A 149 -14.18 -4.19 8.78
CA SER A 149 -12.80 -3.96 9.19
C SER A 149 -12.45 -2.47 9.21
N LEU A 150 -11.39 -2.13 9.95
CA LEU A 150 -10.87 -0.76 10.02
C LEU A 150 -10.14 -0.36 8.74
N PHE A 151 -9.33 -1.26 8.21
CA PHE A 151 -8.46 -1.02 7.05
C PHE A 151 -8.74 -2.00 5.92
N LEU A 152 -8.43 -1.54 4.70
CA LEU A 152 -8.43 -2.38 3.51
C LEU A 152 -7.15 -2.12 2.70
N LEU A 153 -6.42 -3.19 2.40
CA LEU A 153 -5.37 -3.21 1.39
C LEU A 153 -5.99 -3.58 0.05
N GLY A 154 -5.92 -2.66 -0.91
CA GLY A 154 -6.52 -2.90 -2.23
C GLY A 154 -6.67 -1.64 -3.06
N PRO A 155 -7.13 -1.80 -4.31
CA PRO A 155 -7.53 -0.67 -5.14
C PRO A 155 -8.67 0.12 -4.49
N GLN A 156 -8.57 1.44 -4.50
CA GLN A 156 -9.52 2.34 -3.86
C GLN A 156 -10.74 2.64 -4.72
N ASN A 157 -10.74 2.21 -5.97
CA ASN A 157 -11.76 2.53 -6.95
C ASN A 157 -13.15 2.08 -6.47
N GLY A 158 -14.07 3.00 -6.42
CA GLY A 158 -15.46 2.75 -6.03
C GLY A 158 -15.71 2.57 -4.52
N ILE A 159 -14.71 2.74 -3.64
CA ILE A 159 -14.91 2.68 -2.20
C ILE A 159 -15.33 4.04 -1.66
N MET A 160 -14.62 5.10 -2.04
CA MET A 160 -14.86 6.47 -1.58
C MET A 160 -16.22 7.03 -2.02
N GLU A 161 -16.79 6.50 -3.11
CA GLU A 161 -18.01 6.95 -3.76
C GLU A 161 -19.13 5.90 -3.67
N SER A 162 -19.01 4.92 -2.76
CA SER A 162 -20.02 3.87 -2.64
C SER A 162 -21.34 4.42 -2.11
N GLU A 163 -22.42 4.18 -2.83
CA GLU A 163 -23.80 4.50 -2.43
C GLU A 163 -24.40 3.41 -1.50
N ASP A 164 -23.70 2.27 -1.33
CA ASP A 164 -24.19 1.13 -0.55
C ASP A 164 -24.02 1.31 0.97
N THR A 165 -23.48 2.45 1.41
CA THR A 165 -23.21 2.73 2.82
C THR A 165 -23.26 4.22 3.13
N THR A 166 -23.54 4.54 4.40
CA THR A 166 -23.38 5.89 4.96
C THR A 166 -22.01 6.12 5.57
N ASP A 167 -21.18 5.10 5.64
CA ASP A 167 -19.83 5.17 6.17
C ASP A 167 -18.94 6.06 5.29
N LYS A 168 -18.03 6.77 5.94
CA LYS A 168 -17.01 7.59 5.27
C LYS A 168 -15.69 6.88 5.31
N PHE A 169 -14.99 6.94 4.18
CA PHE A 169 -13.70 6.34 4.01
C PHE A 169 -12.61 7.39 3.78
N GLY A 170 -11.39 7.02 4.00
CA GLY A 170 -10.24 7.84 3.71
C GLY A 170 -9.06 6.99 3.27
N LEU A 171 -7.99 7.66 2.83
CA LEU A 171 -6.74 7.03 2.43
C LEU A 171 -5.63 7.53 3.35
N MET A 172 -4.87 6.61 3.93
CA MET A 172 -3.67 6.91 4.71
C MET A 172 -2.42 6.39 4.02
N PRO A 173 -1.25 6.99 4.27
CA PRO A 173 0.01 6.49 3.73
C PRO A 173 0.39 5.14 4.35
N TYR A 174 1.33 4.43 3.72
CA TYR A 174 2.10 3.41 4.40
C TYR A 174 2.98 4.10 5.44
N LEU A 175 2.89 3.62 6.68
CA LEU A 175 3.53 4.25 7.81
C LEU A 175 4.98 3.82 7.93
N SER A 176 5.86 4.73 8.32
CA SER A 176 7.17 4.42 8.89
C SER A 176 7.06 4.21 10.39
N GLU A 177 8.07 3.66 11.02
CA GLU A 177 8.05 3.27 12.44
C GLU A 177 7.68 4.44 13.34
N ASP A 178 8.31 5.60 13.13
CA ASP A 178 8.11 6.84 13.89
C ASP A 178 7.20 7.88 13.22
N GLY A 179 6.64 7.56 12.03
CA GLY A 179 5.81 8.47 11.25
C GLY A 179 6.57 9.54 10.44
N SER A 180 7.90 9.60 10.53
CA SER A 180 8.70 10.66 9.88
C SER A 180 8.83 10.47 8.35
N LYS A 181 8.59 9.28 7.84
CA LYS A 181 8.80 8.88 6.43
C LYS A 181 7.59 8.17 5.84
N ASN A 182 6.40 8.57 6.25
CA ASN A 182 5.17 8.01 5.69
C ASN A 182 5.07 8.27 4.19
N VAL A 183 4.68 7.27 3.40
CA VAL A 183 4.67 7.38 1.95
C VAL A 183 3.35 6.95 1.33
N PHE A 184 2.93 7.69 0.31
CA PHE A 184 2.02 7.21 -0.71
C PHE A 184 2.82 6.75 -1.92
N ILE A 185 2.43 5.64 -2.53
CA ILE A 185 3.08 5.14 -3.73
C ILE A 185 2.29 5.60 -4.96
N LEU A 186 2.94 6.37 -5.82
CA LEU A 186 2.34 6.88 -7.03
C LEU A 186 2.89 6.11 -8.24
N ASN A 187 2.04 5.32 -8.87
CA ASN A 187 2.38 4.55 -10.05
C ASN A 187 1.59 4.99 -11.28
N VAL A 188 2.22 4.98 -12.44
CA VAL A 188 1.53 5.14 -13.71
C VAL A 188 0.79 3.84 -14.02
N ASN A 189 -0.53 3.93 -14.18
CA ASN A 189 -1.37 2.77 -14.47
C ASN A 189 -1.61 2.55 -15.96
N ARG A 190 -1.63 3.60 -16.75
CA ARG A 190 -1.87 3.52 -18.20
C ARG A 190 -0.93 4.38 -18.99
N PHE A 191 -0.49 3.83 -20.10
CA PHE A 191 0.32 4.50 -21.11
C PHE A 191 -0.38 4.44 -22.45
N TYR A 192 -0.27 5.51 -23.23
CA TYR A 192 -0.69 5.54 -24.63
C TYR A 192 0.54 5.60 -25.51
N GLY A 193 0.65 4.67 -26.43
CA GLY A 193 1.66 4.66 -27.49
C GLY A 193 1.00 4.81 -28.86
N LEU A 194 1.63 5.53 -29.77
CA LEU A 194 1.19 5.59 -31.15
C LEU A 194 1.87 4.48 -31.94
N ASN A 195 1.05 3.64 -32.58
CA ASN A 195 1.56 2.66 -33.55
C ASN A 195 1.81 3.39 -34.85
N LYS A 196 3.07 3.40 -35.30
CA LYS A 196 3.46 3.93 -36.57
C LYS A 196 3.26 2.82 -37.60
N LYS A 197 2.09 2.76 -38.22
CA LYS A 197 1.89 2.03 -39.48
C LYS A 197 2.15 2.93 -40.65
#